data_348eccedc8c26b7cbf307156e070fb44
#
_entry.id   348eccedc8c26b7cbf307156e070fb44
#
_cell.length_a   1.000
_cell.length_b   1.000
_cell.length_c   1.000
_cell.angle_alpha   90.00
_cell.angle_beta   90.00
_cell.angle_gamma   90.00
#
_symmetry.space_group_name_H-M   'P 1'
#
loop_
_entity.id
_entity.type
_entity.pdbx_description
1 polymer ?
#
loop_
_entity_poly.entity_id
_entity_poly.type
_entity_poly.pdbx_seq_one_letter_code
_entity_poly.pdbx_strand_id
1 'polypeptide(L)'
;MTRAIRGLGWVLLVSGAVVLLYVVYLMWFTNLGTAQAQRELAESWDPQPPTAEPVDDEQQEQEEPPPEPGDAYAMLWFERDGEPIVVDEPLYVVSGVTLDDLRAGPGHYPDTAAPGEEGNVGIAGHRTTYGAPFWSLEELTAGDTIHVVDRSGEEWVYEYVEQRVVAPQDTWVVDDEDPLDSGAPTITLTTCHPRFSAAQRLIAWGELVSA
;
A
#
# COMPACT_ATOMS: atom_id res chain seq x y z
N MET A 1 25.45 -26.53 42.87
CA MET A 1 24.73 -25.31 42.47
C MET A 1 25.37 -24.63 41.27
N THR A 2 26.68 -24.43 41.15
CA THR A 2 27.35 -23.71 40.05
C THR A 2 27.18 -24.31 38.66
N ARG A 3 27.10 -25.64 38.50
CA ARG A 3 26.88 -26.30 37.19
C ARG A 3 25.46 -26.09 36.65
N ALA A 4 24.44 -26.12 37.52
CA ALA A 4 23.05 -25.88 37.14
C ALA A 4 22.83 -24.42 36.72
N ILE A 5 23.39 -23.45 37.42
CA ILE A 5 23.35 -22.03 37.08
C ILE A 5 24.03 -21.75 35.74
N ARG A 6 25.19 -22.38 35.49
CA ARG A 6 25.88 -22.29 34.19
C ARG A 6 25.02 -22.88 33.04
N GLY A 7 24.41 -24.04 33.28
CA GLY A 7 23.52 -24.66 32.30
C GLY A 7 22.34 -23.76 31.96
N LEU A 8 21.68 -23.18 32.98
CA LEU A 8 20.57 -22.22 32.77
C LEU A 8 21.04 -20.98 32.02
N GLY A 9 22.25 -20.45 32.34
CA GLY A 9 22.82 -19.30 31.62
C GLY A 9 23.03 -19.58 30.13
N TRP A 10 23.54 -20.76 29.78
CA TRP A 10 23.72 -21.16 28.39
C TRP A 10 22.39 -21.34 27.65
N VAL A 11 21.36 -21.92 28.29
CA VAL A 11 20.02 -22.06 27.70
C VAL A 11 19.42 -20.68 27.40
N LEU A 12 19.50 -19.72 28.33
CA LEU A 12 19.00 -18.35 28.12
C LEU A 12 19.79 -17.63 27.01
N LEU A 13 21.09 -17.78 26.94
CA LEU A 13 21.91 -17.20 25.87
C LEU A 13 21.54 -17.76 24.50
N VAL A 14 21.40 -19.08 24.38
CA VAL A 14 21.01 -19.72 23.10
C VAL A 14 19.61 -19.33 22.71
N SER A 15 18.65 -19.31 23.64
CA SER A 15 17.28 -18.87 23.37
C SER A 15 17.24 -17.41 22.90
N GLY A 16 17.96 -16.52 23.56
CA GLY A 16 18.08 -15.13 23.17
C GLY A 16 18.69 -14.95 21.78
N ALA A 17 19.73 -15.70 21.45
CA ALA A 17 20.35 -15.70 20.14
C ALA A 17 19.39 -16.21 19.05
N VAL A 18 18.62 -17.27 19.31
CA VAL A 18 17.62 -17.79 18.37
C VAL A 18 16.51 -16.77 18.12
N VAL A 19 15.99 -16.11 19.16
CA VAL A 19 14.99 -15.05 19.03
C VAL A 19 15.54 -13.89 18.21
N LEU A 20 16.78 -13.46 18.49
CA LEU A 20 17.41 -12.36 17.75
C LEU A 20 17.62 -12.71 16.29
N LEU A 21 18.11 -13.91 15.97
CA LEU A 21 18.24 -14.39 14.59
C LEU A 21 16.89 -14.49 13.89
N TYR A 22 15.85 -14.89 14.59
CA TYR A 22 14.50 -14.94 14.05
C TYR A 22 13.96 -13.53 13.73
N VAL A 23 14.19 -12.55 14.60
CA VAL A 23 13.82 -11.14 14.34
C VAL A 23 14.59 -10.58 13.13
N VAL A 24 15.90 -10.84 13.06
CA VAL A 24 16.72 -10.45 11.90
C VAL A 24 16.20 -11.12 10.62
N TYR A 25 15.86 -12.40 10.69
CA TYR A 25 15.24 -13.12 9.58
C TYR A 25 13.94 -12.45 9.12
N LEU A 26 13.01 -12.15 10.04
CA LEU A 26 11.75 -11.48 9.70
C LEU A 26 11.97 -10.10 9.07
N MET A 27 12.93 -9.33 9.53
CA MET A 27 13.20 -7.99 9.02
C MET A 27 13.94 -7.98 7.67
N TRP A 28 14.83 -8.92 7.44
CA TRP A 28 15.68 -8.92 6.23
C TRP A 28 15.08 -9.75 5.10
N PHE A 29 14.62 -10.97 5.38
CA PHE A 29 14.13 -11.86 4.33
C PHE A 29 12.76 -11.45 3.78
N THR A 30 11.87 -10.91 4.61
CA THR A 30 10.59 -10.41 4.13
C THR A 30 10.78 -9.20 3.21
N ASN A 31 11.67 -8.27 3.57
CA ASN A 31 11.94 -7.09 2.76
C ASN A 31 12.64 -7.42 1.43
N LEU A 32 13.53 -8.44 1.43
CA LEU A 32 14.20 -8.85 0.20
C LEU A 32 13.22 -9.47 -0.81
N GLY A 33 12.26 -10.27 -0.32
CA GLY A 33 11.20 -10.84 -1.15
C GLY A 33 10.30 -9.77 -1.77
N THR A 34 9.88 -8.79 -0.98
CA THR A 34 9.09 -7.65 -1.48
C THR A 34 9.87 -6.81 -2.49
N ALA A 35 11.14 -6.53 -2.23
CA ALA A 35 11.98 -5.77 -3.16
C ALA A 35 12.16 -6.50 -4.51
N GLN A 36 12.18 -7.83 -4.51
CA GLN A 36 12.20 -8.61 -5.74
C GLN A 36 10.85 -8.55 -6.46
N ALA A 37 9.74 -8.75 -5.74
CA ALA A 37 8.39 -8.65 -6.30
C ALA A 37 8.13 -7.25 -6.90
N GLN A 38 8.53 -6.17 -6.22
CA GLN A 38 8.41 -4.81 -6.74
C GLN A 38 9.21 -4.59 -8.03
N ARG A 39 10.38 -5.24 -8.19
CA ARG A 39 11.13 -5.20 -9.46
C ARG A 39 10.44 -5.99 -10.57
N GLU A 40 9.89 -7.15 -10.26
CA GLU A 40 9.13 -7.96 -11.23
C GLU A 40 7.87 -7.21 -11.69
N LEU A 41 7.16 -6.52 -10.76
CA LEU A 41 6.04 -5.64 -11.10
C LEU A 41 6.50 -4.46 -11.96
N ALA A 42 7.64 -3.83 -11.65
CA ALA A 42 8.21 -2.75 -12.46
C ALA A 42 8.57 -3.22 -13.89
N GLU A 43 9.12 -4.43 -14.05
CA GLU A 43 9.46 -5.00 -15.34
C GLU A 43 8.21 -5.35 -16.17
N SER A 44 7.11 -5.70 -15.52
CA SER A 44 5.82 -6.00 -16.14
C SER A 44 4.92 -4.78 -16.33
N TRP A 45 5.29 -3.64 -15.74
CA TRP A 45 4.53 -2.41 -15.84
C TRP A 45 4.69 -1.78 -17.24
N ASP A 46 3.64 -1.86 -18.03
CA ASP A 46 3.55 -1.25 -19.34
C ASP A 46 2.25 -0.44 -19.42
N PRO A 47 2.27 0.84 -18.98
CA PRO A 47 1.08 1.67 -19.02
C PRO A 47 0.70 1.88 -20.49
N GLN A 48 -0.51 1.50 -20.85
CA GLN A 48 -1.05 1.69 -22.18
C GLN A 48 -1.83 3.00 -22.24
N PRO A 49 -1.24 4.08 -22.80
CA PRO A 49 -1.98 5.33 -22.94
C PRO A 49 -3.21 5.09 -23.84
N PRO A 50 -4.34 5.76 -23.56
CA PRO A 50 -5.53 5.66 -24.38
C PRO A 50 -5.16 5.95 -25.84
N THR A 51 -5.39 4.98 -26.72
CA THR A 51 -5.02 5.09 -28.13
C THR A 51 -5.80 6.23 -28.76
N ALA A 52 -5.10 7.33 -29.13
CA ALA A 52 -5.70 8.46 -29.83
C ALA A 52 -5.95 8.14 -31.33
N GLU A 53 -6.39 6.94 -31.64
CA GLU A 53 -6.89 6.62 -32.97
C GLU A 53 -8.39 6.90 -33.05
N PRO A 54 -8.89 7.51 -34.15
CA PRO A 54 -10.31 7.70 -34.31
C PRO A 54 -10.99 6.34 -34.38
N VAL A 55 -11.69 5.96 -33.35
CA VAL A 55 -12.45 4.72 -33.28
C VAL A 55 -13.60 4.83 -34.27
N ASP A 56 -13.62 3.97 -35.30
CA ASP A 56 -14.83 3.71 -36.07
C ASP A 56 -15.91 3.18 -35.09
N ASP A 57 -17.09 3.76 -35.12
CA ASP A 57 -18.23 3.58 -34.22
C ASP A 57 -18.77 2.13 -34.05
N GLU A 58 -18.02 1.10 -34.48
CA GLU A 58 -18.39 -0.32 -34.39
C GLU A 58 -17.38 -1.21 -33.65
N GLN A 59 -16.27 -0.65 -33.12
CA GLN A 59 -15.40 -1.39 -32.21
C GLN A 59 -15.78 -1.04 -30.78
N GLN A 60 -16.50 -1.96 -30.16
CA GLN A 60 -16.77 -2.00 -28.71
C GLN A 60 -15.51 -1.57 -27.96
N GLU A 61 -15.63 -0.61 -27.05
CA GLU A 61 -14.70 -0.41 -25.95
C GLU A 61 -14.35 -1.81 -25.43
N GLN A 62 -13.20 -2.31 -25.82
CA GLN A 62 -12.63 -3.46 -25.14
C GLN A 62 -12.16 -2.92 -23.81
N GLU A 63 -13.10 -2.88 -22.85
CA GLU A 63 -12.80 -2.72 -21.46
C GLU A 63 -11.71 -3.76 -21.13
N GLU A 64 -10.49 -3.30 -20.89
CA GLU A 64 -9.39 -4.18 -20.52
C GLU A 64 -9.86 -5.01 -19.32
N PRO A 65 -9.72 -6.35 -19.36
CA PRO A 65 -10.19 -7.15 -18.24
C PRO A 65 -9.51 -6.66 -16.96
N PRO A 66 -10.23 -6.58 -15.84
CA PRO A 66 -9.65 -6.15 -14.58
C PRO A 66 -8.39 -6.98 -14.29
N PRO A 67 -7.32 -6.37 -13.75
CA PRO A 67 -6.07 -7.07 -13.48
C PRO A 67 -6.33 -8.26 -12.55
N GLU A 68 -5.68 -9.38 -12.84
CA GLU A 68 -5.78 -10.57 -11.99
C GLU A 68 -5.16 -10.27 -10.60
N PRO A 69 -5.59 -10.97 -9.54
CA PRO A 69 -4.99 -10.83 -8.22
C PRO A 69 -3.46 -11.02 -8.26
N GLY A 70 -2.72 -10.04 -7.70
CA GLY A 70 -1.25 -10.02 -7.70
C GLY A 70 -0.61 -9.30 -8.87
N ASP A 71 -1.36 -8.94 -9.92
CA ASP A 71 -0.85 -8.10 -11.02
C ASP A 71 -0.63 -6.65 -10.57
N ALA A 72 0.27 -5.94 -11.29
CA ALA A 72 0.45 -4.50 -11.09
C ALA A 72 -0.84 -3.75 -11.46
N TYR A 73 -1.40 -3.03 -10.49
CA TYR A 73 -2.64 -2.29 -10.61
C TYR A 73 -2.40 -0.80 -10.85
N ALA A 74 -1.48 -0.20 -10.08
CA ALA A 74 -1.15 1.22 -10.13
C ALA A 74 0.28 1.45 -9.62
N MET A 75 0.81 2.67 -9.82
CA MET A 75 1.97 3.17 -9.07
C MET A 75 1.50 4.18 -8.03
N LEU A 76 2.17 4.23 -6.87
CA LEU A 76 1.84 5.08 -5.73
C LEU A 76 3.09 5.73 -5.16
N TRP A 77 3.06 7.05 -4.94
CA TRP A 77 4.09 7.77 -4.17
C TRP A 77 3.48 8.98 -3.45
N PHE A 78 4.30 9.68 -2.68
CA PHE A 78 3.87 10.79 -1.84
C PHE A 78 4.85 11.94 -1.94
N GLU A 79 4.33 13.17 -1.95
CA GLU A 79 5.16 14.37 -2.05
C GLU A 79 4.79 15.46 -1.04
N ARG A 80 5.80 16.22 -0.63
CA ARG A 80 5.68 17.48 0.11
C ARG A 80 6.57 18.51 -0.57
N ASP A 81 5.99 19.60 -1.06
CA ASP A 81 6.70 20.65 -1.78
C ASP A 81 7.52 20.11 -2.99
N GLY A 82 7.07 19.04 -3.64
CA GLY A 82 7.74 18.37 -4.76
C GLY A 82 8.89 17.44 -4.36
N GLU A 83 9.06 17.16 -3.07
CA GLU A 83 10.06 16.22 -2.58
C GLU A 83 9.37 14.92 -2.06
N PRO A 84 9.95 13.75 -2.31
CA PRO A 84 9.36 12.49 -1.88
C PRO A 84 9.31 12.38 -0.36
N ILE A 85 8.18 11.87 0.16
CA ILE A 85 7.95 11.56 1.57
C ILE A 85 7.35 10.18 1.69
N VAL A 86 7.24 9.63 2.90
CA VAL A 86 6.72 8.28 3.20
C VAL A 86 7.54 7.17 2.56
N VAL A 87 7.81 7.27 1.25
CA VAL A 87 8.64 6.35 0.45
C VAL A 87 9.61 7.12 -0.42
N ASP A 88 10.81 6.58 -0.64
CA ASP A 88 11.86 7.23 -1.44
C ASP A 88 11.68 7.02 -2.95
N GLU A 89 10.99 5.96 -3.35
CA GLU A 89 10.73 5.58 -4.75
C GLU A 89 9.25 5.18 -4.90
N PRO A 90 8.64 5.38 -6.10
CA PRO A 90 7.28 4.92 -6.36
C PRO A 90 7.11 3.42 -6.10
N LEU A 91 5.98 3.04 -5.52
CA LEU A 91 5.60 1.67 -5.22
C LEU A 91 4.60 1.17 -6.26
N TYR A 92 4.76 -0.06 -6.70
CA TYR A 92 3.75 -0.75 -7.51
C TYR A 92 2.70 -1.34 -6.57
N VAL A 93 1.46 -0.90 -6.74
CA VAL A 93 0.27 -1.41 -6.07
C VAL A 93 -0.17 -2.66 -6.82
N VAL A 94 -0.48 -3.73 -6.10
CA VAL A 94 -1.02 -4.96 -6.70
C VAL A 94 -2.55 -4.96 -6.65
N SER A 95 -3.19 -5.70 -7.56
CA SER A 95 -4.62 -6.00 -7.46
C SER A 95 -4.85 -7.01 -6.33
N GLY A 96 -5.68 -6.64 -5.33
CA GLY A 96 -6.03 -7.50 -4.20
C GLY A 96 -5.31 -7.14 -2.91
N VAL A 97 -5.89 -7.65 -1.80
CA VAL A 97 -5.42 -7.37 -0.43
C VAL A 97 -5.27 -8.66 0.38
N THR A 98 -5.12 -9.80 -0.27
CA THR A 98 -4.81 -11.05 0.44
C THR A 98 -3.43 -10.97 1.09
N LEU A 99 -3.12 -11.89 2.00
CA LEU A 99 -1.79 -11.91 2.62
C LEU A 99 -0.67 -12.13 1.60
N ASP A 100 -0.94 -12.83 0.52
CA ASP A 100 0.05 -13.09 -0.52
C ASP A 100 0.24 -11.84 -1.40
N ASP A 101 -0.83 -11.13 -1.77
CA ASP A 101 -0.77 -9.88 -2.50
C ASP A 101 0.04 -8.82 -1.73
N LEU A 102 -0.28 -8.61 -0.47
CA LEU A 102 0.40 -7.64 0.38
C LEU A 102 1.88 -7.96 0.69
N ARG A 103 2.35 -9.18 0.41
CA ARG A 103 3.78 -9.51 0.45
C ARG A 103 4.55 -8.90 -0.72
N ALA A 104 3.89 -8.69 -1.84
CA ALA A 104 4.49 -8.09 -3.03
C ALA A 104 4.59 -6.55 -2.91
N GLY A 105 3.63 -5.91 -2.22
CA GLY A 105 3.59 -4.46 -2.06
C GLY A 105 2.29 -3.96 -1.45
N PRO A 106 1.96 -2.67 -1.59
CA PRO A 106 0.61 -2.18 -1.33
C PRO A 106 -0.39 -2.89 -2.24
N GLY A 107 -1.64 -3.06 -1.78
CA GLY A 107 -2.69 -3.73 -2.55
C GLY A 107 -3.96 -2.90 -2.62
N HIS A 108 -4.60 -2.88 -3.78
CA HIS A 108 -5.89 -2.24 -4.00
C HIS A 108 -7.02 -3.16 -3.52
N TYR A 109 -8.01 -2.60 -2.82
CA TYR A 109 -9.24 -3.31 -2.45
C TYR A 109 -10.13 -3.45 -3.68
N PRO A 110 -10.41 -4.68 -4.17
CA PRO A 110 -11.10 -4.88 -5.46
C PRO A 110 -12.55 -4.34 -5.52
N ASP A 111 -13.18 -4.18 -4.34
CA ASP A 111 -14.56 -3.69 -4.22
C ASP A 111 -14.63 -2.16 -4.01
N THR A 112 -13.54 -1.43 -4.27
CA THR A 112 -13.46 0.03 -4.18
C THR A 112 -13.25 0.64 -5.56
N ALA A 113 -13.51 1.95 -5.71
CA ALA A 113 -13.37 2.68 -6.96
C ALA A 113 -11.96 2.57 -7.57
N ALA A 114 -11.84 2.76 -8.88
CA ALA A 114 -10.56 2.95 -9.53
C ALA A 114 -10.02 4.38 -9.29
N PRO A 115 -8.70 4.61 -9.47
CA PRO A 115 -8.15 5.95 -9.38
C PRO A 115 -8.87 6.93 -10.30
N GLY A 116 -9.27 8.10 -9.76
CA GLY A 116 -9.96 9.14 -10.48
C GLY A 116 -11.48 8.96 -10.65
N GLU A 117 -12.03 7.78 -10.41
CA GLU A 117 -13.47 7.55 -10.47
C GLU A 117 -14.21 8.13 -9.27
N GLU A 118 -15.54 8.38 -9.44
CA GLU A 118 -16.40 8.72 -8.31
C GLU A 118 -16.37 7.58 -7.28
N GLY A 119 -16.19 7.93 -6.00
CA GLY A 119 -16.12 6.96 -4.91
C GLY A 119 -14.80 7.05 -4.15
N ASN A 120 -14.36 5.93 -3.61
CA ASN A 120 -13.22 5.83 -2.71
C ASN A 120 -12.23 4.75 -3.17
N VAL A 121 -11.02 5.14 -3.52
CA VAL A 121 -9.93 4.22 -3.88
C VAL A 121 -9.29 3.67 -2.60
N GLY A 122 -9.46 2.40 -2.31
CA GLY A 122 -8.89 1.77 -1.12
C GLY A 122 -7.53 1.10 -1.40
N ILE A 123 -6.49 1.46 -0.66
CA ILE A 123 -5.17 0.82 -0.75
C ILE A 123 -4.69 0.40 0.63
N ALA A 124 -4.37 -0.89 0.79
CA ALA A 124 -3.76 -1.45 1.99
C ALA A 124 -2.25 -1.57 1.86
N GLY A 125 -1.52 -1.42 2.96
CA GLY A 125 -0.08 -1.67 2.97
C GLY A 125 0.44 -2.07 4.35
N HIS A 126 1.51 -2.87 4.36
CA HIS A 126 2.17 -3.25 5.60
C HIS A 126 2.83 -2.05 6.29
N ARG A 127 2.82 -2.08 7.66
CA ARG A 127 3.45 -1.03 8.46
C ARG A 127 4.90 -1.31 8.81
N THR A 128 5.28 -2.58 9.01
CA THR A 128 6.56 -2.95 9.62
C THR A 128 7.30 -4.10 8.94
N THR A 129 6.65 -4.80 8.02
CA THR A 129 7.18 -5.97 7.29
C THR A 129 6.94 -5.81 5.80
N TYR A 130 7.53 -6.69 5.00
CA TYR A 130 7.31 -6.72 3.54
C TYR A 130 7.53 -5.35 2.89
N GLY A 131 8.74 -4.80 3.05
CA GLY A 131 9.10 -3.48 2.58
C GLY A 131 8.56 -2.32 3.41
N ALA A 132 7.58 -2.59 4.31
CA ALA A 132 6.95 -1.59 5.17
C ALA A 132 6.49 -0.32 4.40
N PRO A 133 5.72 -0.46 3.30
CA PRO A 133 5.38 0.65 2.40
C PRO A 133 4.72 1.84 3.12
N PHE A 134 4.03 1.58 4.23
CA PHE A 134 3.35 2.62 5.02
C PHE A 134 3.98 2.83 6.39
N TRP A 135 5.32 2.64 6.50
CA TRP A 135 6.05 2.87 7.75
C TRP A 135 5.82 4.28 8.30
N SER A 136 5.98 5.30 7.46
CA SER A 136 5.89 6.72 7.81
C SER A 136 4.53 7.36 7.46
N LEU A 137 3.47 6.57 7.21
CA LEU A 137 2.18 7.11 6.81
C LEU A 137 1.60 8.13 7.80
N GLU A 138 1.91 8.00 9.11
CA GLU A 138 1.48 8.99 10.13
C GLU A 138 2.18 10.34 10.02
N GLU A 139 3.21 10.48 9.19
CA GLU A 139 3.95 11.73 8.99
C GLU A 139 3.29 12.65 7.94
N LEU A 140 2.21 12.17 7.27
CA LEU A 140 1.42 12.98 6.36
C LEU A 140 0.77 14.17 7.10
N THR A 141 0.83 15.34 6.46
CA THR A 141 0.30 16.60 6.98
C THR A 141 -0.44 17.37 5.87
N ALA A 142 -1.24 18.36 6.24
CA ALA A 142 -1.95 19.19 5.27
C ALA A 142 -1.00 19.82 4.25
N GLY A 143 -1.36 19.74 2.96
CA GLY A 143 -0.55 20.17 1.82
C GLY A 143 0.31 19.07 1.20
N ASP A 144 0.39 17.87 1.82
CA ASP A 144 1.02 16.72 1.19
C ASP A 144 0.10 16.12 0.12
N THR A 145 0.71 15.55 -0.92
CA THR A 145 -0.02 14.91 -2.02
C THR A 145 0.27 13.42 -2.11
N ILE A 146 -0.73 12.68 -2.54
CA ILE A 146 -0.71 11.25 -2.80
C ILE A 146 -0.90 11.10 -4.30
N HIS A 147 0.06 10.53 -4.98
CA HIS A 147 0.07 10.37 -6.43
C HIS A 147 -0.21 8.93 -6.79
N VAL A 148 -1.13 8.71 -7.72
CA VAL A 148 -1.46 7.40 -8.24
C VAL A 148 -1.44 7.46 -9.75
N VAL A 149 -0.63 6.60 -10.39
CA VAL A 149 -0.67 6.40 -11.84
C VAL A 149 -1.36 5.08 -12.11
N ASP A 150 -2.42 5.13 -12.89
CA ASP A 150 -3.18 3.94 -13.28
C ASP A 150 -2.55 3.19 -14.48
N ARG A 151 -3.17 2.09 -14.91
CA ARG A 151 -2.68 1.28 -16.04
C ARG A 151 -2.76 1.99 -17.39
N SER A 152 -3.59 3.04 -17.51
CA SER A 152 -3.62 3.88 -18.71
C SER A 152 -2.44 4.86 -18.78
N GLY A 153 -1.70 5.00 -17.68
CA GLY A 153 -0.62 5.97 -17.51
C GLY A 153 -1.13 7.35 -17.10
N GLU A 154 -2.41 7.47 -16.75
CA GLU A 154 -2.96 8.71 -16.23
C GLU A 154 -2.60 8.89 -14.75
N GLU A 155 -2.17 10.10 -14.40
CA GLU A 155 -1.75 10.45 -13.04
C GLU A 155 -2.90 11.17 -12.31
N TRP A 156 -3.28 10.62 -11.16
CA TRP A 156 -4.30 11.13 -10.26
C TRP A 156 -3.65 11.63 -8.99
N VAL A 157 -3.85 12.91 -8.67
CA VAL A 157 -3.25 13.55 -7.49
C VAL A 157 -4.33 13.82 -6.46
N TYR A 158 -4.14 13.26 -5.27
CA TYR A 158 -5.00 13.46 -4.11
C TYR A 158 -4.27 14.31 -3.07
N GLU A 159 -4.90 15.37 -2.58
CA GLU A 159 -4.38 16.13 -1.43
C GLU A 159 -4.77 15.45 -0.13
N TYR A 160 -3.81 15.24 0.76
CA TYR A 160 -4.06 14.66 2.08
C TYR A 160 -5.00 15.54 2.91
N VAL A 161 -6.04 14.93 3.49
CA VAL A 161 -7.06 15.62 4.29
C VAL A 161 -6.88 15.35 5.78
N GLU A 162 -7.03 14.09 6.18
CA GLU A 162 -6.93 13.70 7.59
C GLU A 162 -6.48 12.26 7.76
N GLN A 163 -6.14 11.92 9.02
CA GLN A 163 -5.88 10.54 9.41
C GLN A 163 -6.60 10.20 10.71
N ARG A 164 -6.94 8.92 10.86
CA ARG A 164 -7.63 8.42 12.05
C ARG A 164 -7.16 7.01 12.41
N VAL A 165 -7.16 6.72 13.70
CA VAL A 165 -6.96 5.36 14.19
C VAL A 165 -8.31 4.74 14.48
N VAL A 166 -8.59 3.59 13.85
CA VAL A 166 -9.86 2.87 13.96
C VAL A 166 -9.64 1.43 14.42
N ALA A 167 -10.71 0.73 14.79
CA ALA A 167 -10.63 -0.69 15.12
C ALA A 167 -10.55 -1.54 13.83
N PRO A 168 -9.95 -2.74 13.87
CA PRO A 168 -9.79 -3.59 12.67
C PRO A 168 -11.10 -4.03 12.00
N GLN A 169 -12.21 -3.97 12.72
CA GLN A 169 -13.55 -4.29 12.24
C GLN A 169 -14.29 -3.09 11.63
N ASP A 170 -13.72 -1.91 11.67
CA ASP A 170 -14.32 -0.70 11.09
C ASP A 170 -14.04 -0.69 9.57
N THR A 171 -14.76 -1.53 8.82
CA THR A 171 -14.56 -1.74 7.38
C THR A 171 -15.14 -0.62 6.53
N TRP A 172 -16.02 0.21 7.08
CA TRP A 172 -16.62 1.34 6.39
C TRP A 172 -15.59 2.30 5.77
N VAL A 173 -14.36 2.32 6.29
CA VAL A 173 -13.26 3.15 5.80
C VAL A 173 -12.77 2.77 4.39
N VAL A 174 -13.10 1.56 3.95
CA VAL A 174 -12.77 1.03 2.62
C VAL A 174 -14.02 0.63 1.83
N ASP A 175 -15.18 1.15 2.23
CA ASP A 175 -16.36 1.08 1.38
C ASP A 175 -16.16 1.99 0.15
N ASP A 176 -16.84 1.71 -0.94
CA ASP A 176 -16.76 2.49 -2.19
C ASP A 176 -17.36 3.91 -2.06
N GLU A 177 -18.11 4.17 -1.00
CA GLU A 177 -18.69 5.48 -0.70
C GLU A 177 -17.61 6.43 -0.17
N ASP A 178 -17.78 7.74 -0.46
CA ASP A 178 -16.89 8.81 0.04
C ASP A 178 -16.86 8.85 1.58
N PRO A 179 -15.74 8.46 2.22
CA PRO A 179 -15.65 8.42 3.68
C PRO A 179 -15.54 9.81 4.33
N LEU A 180 -15.32 10.86 3.53
CA LEU A 180 -15.15 12.24 3.97
C LEU A 180 -16.43 13.08 3.81
N ASP A 181 -17.45 12.55 3.09
CA ASP A 181 -18.67 13.27 2.74
C ASP A 181 -18.36 14.62 2.02
N SER A 182 -17.30 14.62 1.25
CA SER A 182 -16.78 15.80 0.54
C SER A 182 -17.45 16.02 -0.83
N GLY A 183 -17.95 14.94 -1.41
CA GLY A 183 -18.51 14.90 -2.76
C GLY A 183 -17.44 14.90 -3.87
N ALA A 184 -16.18 14.73 -3.53
CA ALA A 184 -15.08 14.52 -4.47
C ALA A 184 -14.64 13.04 -4.45
N PRO A 185 -14.01 12.52 -5.51
CA PRO A 185 -13.33 11.24 -5.46
C PRO A 185 -12.27 11.22 -4.35
N THR A 186 -12.21 10.14 -3.57
CA THR A 186 -11.33 10.02 -2.41
C THR A 186 -10.37 8.85 -2.54
N ILE A 187 -9.29 8.91 -1.78
CA ILE A 187 -8.38 7.79 -1.57
C ILE A 187 -8.27 7.45 -0.08
N THR A 188 -8.32 6.17 0.23
CA THR A 188 -8.13 5.64 1.59
C THR A 188 -6.91 4.74 1.65
N LEU A 189 -5.94 5.13 2.45
CA LEU A 189 -4.75 4.32 2.74
C LEU A 189 -4.89 3.66 4.10
N THR A 190 -4.74 2.33 4.16
CA THR A 190 -4.92 1.55 5.40
C THR A 190 -3.65 0.82 5.80
N THR A 191 -3.30 0.88 7.07
CA THR A 191 -2.18 0.11 7.62
C THR A 191 -2.39 -0.27 9.09
N CYS A 192 -1.58 -1.20 9.59
CA CYS A 192 -1.62 -1.62 11.00
C CYS A 192 -1.16 -0.50 11.95
N HIS A 193 -1.76 -0.44 13.15
CA HIS A 193 -1.41 0.52 14.20
C HIS A 193 -1.50 -0.13 15.60
N PRO A 194 -0.63 0.28 16.56
CA PRO A 194 0.66 0.97 16.35
C PRO A 194 1.67 0.09 15.62
N ARG A 195 2.84 0.64 15.27
CA ARG A 195 3.94 -0.14 14.69
C ARG A 195 4.21 -1.41 15.52
N PHE A 196 4.45 -2.54 14.84
CA PHE A 196 4.64 -3.87 15.45
C PHE A 196 3.37 -4.46 16.12
N SER A 197 2.19 -3.90 15.85
CA SER A 197 0.91 -4.38 16.37
C SER A 197 -0.16 -4.33 15.28
N ALA A 198 -1.09 -5.27 15.31
CA ALA A 198 -2.27 -5.29 14.45
C ALA A 198 -3.56 -4.99 15.26
N ALA A 199 -3.43 -4.40 16.46
CA ALA A 199 -4.56 -4.13 17.34
C ALA A 199 -5.54 -3.10 16.77
N GLN A 200 -5.06 -2.17 15.96
CA GLN A 200 -5.81 -1.08 15.34
C GLN A 200 -5.38 -0.91 13.88
N ARG A 201 -6.04 0.02 13.19
CA ARG A 201 -5.65 0.49 11.85
C ARG A 201 -5.42 1.99 11.88
N LEU A 202 -4.34 2.43 11.24
CA LEU A 202 -4.16 3.81 10.85
C LEU A 202 -4.75 3.97 9.46
N ILE A 203 -5.62 4.94 9.31
CA ILE A 203 -6.26 5.32 8.05
C ILE A 203 -5.80 6.72 7.72
N ALA A 204 -5.42 6.96 6.48
CA ALA A 204 -5.18 8.29 5.94
C ALA A 204 -6.06 8.48 4.70
N TRP A 205 -6.67 9.66 4.59
CA TRP A 205 -7.55 10.01 3.47
C TRP A 205 -7.00 11.19 2.69
N GLY A 206 -7.25 11.17 1.40
CA GLY A 206 -7.04 12.30 0.49
C GLY A 206 -8.24 12.52 -0.43
N GLU A 207 -8.37 13.74 -0.94
CA GLU A 207 -9.36 14.14 -1.96
C GLU A 207 -8.66 14.43 -3.28
N LEU A 208 -9.28 14.03 -4.39
CA LEU A 208 -8.76 14.27 -5.73
C LEU A 208 -8.71 15.76 -6.03
N VAL A 209 -7.54 16.25 -6.46
CA VAL A 209 -7.33 17.67 -6.79
C VAL A 209 -6.91 17.89 -8.25
N SER A 210 -6.33 16.87 -8.91
CA SER A 210 -5.99 16.91 -10.34
C SER A 210 -5.84 15.52 -10.94
N ALA A 211 -6.04 15.46 -12.24
CA ALA A 211 -5.67 14.40 -13.17
C ALA A 211 -4.65 14.97 -14.16
#